data_07886154eb6b44fc9e90e7df93642aeb
#
_entry.id   07886154eb6b44fc9e90e7df93642aeb
#
_cell.length_a   1.000
_cell.length_b   1.000
_cell.length_c   1.000
_cell.angle_alpha   90.00
_cell.angle_beta   90.00
_cell.angle_gamma   90.00
#
_symmetry.space_group_name_H-M   'P 1'
#
loop_
_entity.id
_entity.type
_entity.pdbx_description
1 polymer ?
#
loop_
_entity_poly.entity_id
_entity_poly.type
_entity_poly.pdbx_seq_one_letter_code
_entity_poly.pdbx_strand_id
1 'polypeptide(L)'
;MFFCSMDKMNKLVVYLIALISGVIGVFAFSPFDYWGLAYVSLGGLLFVAKNAQKSTALLATFLWSMGFFCFGVSWLNVSIHQFGGASLGVSYLLVGLLSAYLALYPMLFTYLVQCFKVQSAVIFAAIWTLTEFLRGWVFTGFPWLQFGYTQIDSPFYGIAPIFGVTGMTFFTVWASAVIFNLVFSLSKKQWNLVGVNALLLLVVGGLSAYAGKVNFVQPKEGKGLTITLAQGNIEQNLKWDPEYLYATVDIYQKQILAHLGKSDLIILPESALPTLENAITPFFEALDKVAKEK
;
A
#
# COMPACT_ATOMS: atom_id res chain seq x y z
N MET A 1 -24.27 21.67 10.37
CA MET A 1 -24.44 22.90 9.58
C MET A 1 -23.33 23.08 8.55
N PHE A 2 -22.98 22.00 7.83
CA PHE A 2 -21.85 21.92 6.86
C PHE A 2 -22.28 21.92 5.42
N PHE A 3 -23.59 21.78 5.13
CA PHE A 3 -24.13 21.57 3.78
C PHE A 3 -24.25 22.82 2.90
N CYS A 4 -23.87 24.00 3.36
CA CYS A 4 -24.28 25.25 2.69
C CYS A 4 -23.27 25.83 1.68
N SER A 5 -22.07 25.27 1.49
CA SER A 5 -21.07 25.90 0.61
C SER A 5 -20.80 25.21 -0.72
N MET A 6 -21.04 23.91 -0.84
CA MET A 6 -20.74 23.17 -2.08
C MET A 6 -21.88 23.18 -3.11
N ASP A 7 -23.13 23.38 -2.73
CA ASP A 7 -24.23 23.56 -3.71
C ASP A 7 -24.02 24.75 -4.65
N LYS A 8 -23.10 25.66 -4.30
CA LYS A 8 -22.68 26.80 -5.13
C LYS A 8 -21.40 26.55 -5.95
N MET A 9 -20.65 25.49 -5.66
CA MET A 9 -19.45 25.16 -6.43
C MET A 9 -19.84 24.46 -7.75
N ASN A 10 -19.16 24.86 -8.83
CA ASN A 10 -19.28 24.16 -10.10
C ASN A 10 -18.86 22.69 -9.93
N LYS A 11 -19.74 21.75 -10.32
CA LYS A 11 -19.49 20.31 -10.24
C LYS A 11 -18.17 19.92 -10.91
N LEU A 12 -17.82 20.59 -12.02
CA LEU A 12 -16.54 20.35 -12.71
C LEU A 12 -15.34 20.61 -11.81
N VAL A 13 -15.38 21.69 -11.02
CA VAL A 13 -14.31 22.02 -10.06
C VAL A 13 -14.19 20.93 -8.98
N VAL A 14 -15.32 20.42 -8.49
CA VAL A 14 -15.32 19.31 -7.50
C VAL A 14 -14.68 18.05 -8.09
N TYR A 15 -15.01 17.72 -9.33
CA TYR A 15 -14.46 16.55 -10.03
C TYR A 15 -12.95 16.70 -10.31
N LEU A 16 -12.50 17.88 -10.70
CA LEU A 16 -11.09 18.16 -10.92
C LEU A 16 -10.29 18.10 -9.61
N ILE A 17 -10.80 18.68 -8.52
CA ILE A 17 -10.18 18.59 -7.19
C ILE A 17 -10.06 17.12 -6.77
N ALA A 18 -11.12 16.34 -6.95
CA ALA A 18 -11.10 14.93 -6.61
C ALA A 18 -10.04 14.15 -7.41
N LEU A 19 -10.04 14.28 -8.73
CA LEU A 19 -9.08 13.63 -9.62
C LEU A 19 -7.63 13.99 -9.25
N ILE A 20 -7.35 15.29 -9.13
CA ILE A 20 -6.00 15.80 -8.81
C ILE A 20 -5.56 15.31 -7.43
N SER A 21 -6.43 15.37 -6.42
CA SER A 21 -6.08 14.88 -5.09
C SER A 21 -5.85 13.37 -5.05
N GLY A 22 -6.54 12.59 -5.91
CA GLY A 22 -6.25 11.18 -6.11
C GLY A 22 -4.85 10.94 -6.66
N VAL A 23 -4.48 11.64 -7.73
CA VAL A 23 -3.12 11.57 -8.31
C VAL A 23 -2.05 11.97 -7.29
N ILE A 24 -2.28 13.06 -6.54
CA ILE A 24 -1.37 13.53 -5.47
C ILE A 24 -1.11 12.42 -4.44
N GLY A 25 -2.12 11.59 -4.13
CA GLY A 25 -1.98 10.50 -3.18
C GLY A 25 -0.93 9.46 -3.56
N VAL A 26 -0.64 9.27 -4.85
CA VAL A 26 0.37 8.33 -5.33
C VAL A 26 1.78 8.75 -4.90
N PHE A 27 2.05 10.05 -4.87
CA PHE A 27 3.36 10.58 -4.47
C PHE A 27 3.66 10.41 -2.97
N ALA A 28 2.69 9.96 -2.18
CA ALA A 28 2.94 9.59 -0.79
C ALA A 28 3.59 8.20 -0.64
N PHE A 29 3.59 7.39 -1.70
CA PHE A 29 4.17 6.04 -1.72
C PHE A 29 5.56 6.05 -2.34
N SER A 30 6.33 4.97 -2.05
CA SER A 30 7.62 4.74 -2.70
C SER A 30 7.46 4.65 -4.23
N PRO A 31 8.40 5.18 -5.01
CA PRO A 31 9.72 5.69 -4.62
C PRO A 31 9.75 7.19 -4.26
N PHE A 32 8.61 7.86 -4.17
CA PHE A 32 8.55 9.31 -3.91
C PHE A 32 8.61 9.63 -2.40
N ASP A 33 7.89 8.86 -1.58
CA ASP A 33 7.88 8.89 -0.12
C ASP A 33 7.51 10.25 0.52
N TYR A 34 6.75 11.09 -0.22
CA TYR A 34 6.21 12.35 0.32
C TYR A 34 4.99 12.06 1.20
N TRP A 35 5.20 11.37 2.34
CA TRP A 35 4.14 10.89 3.24
C TRP A 35 3.07 11.94 3.59
N GLY A 36 3.43 13.23 3.67
CA GLY A 36 2.50 14.33 3.93
C GLY A 36 1.41 14.49 2.86
N LEU A 37 1.66 14.05 1.62
CA LEU A 37 0.68 14.12 0.53
C LEU A 37 -0.48 13.12 0.72
N ALA A 38 -0.31 12.08 1.54
CA ALA A 38 -1.41 11.22 1.95
C ALA A 38 -2.53 12.01 2.62
N TYR A 39 -2.19 12.97 3.49
CA TYR A 39 -3.17 13.83 4.18
C TYR A 39 -3.87 14.79 3.22
N VAL A 40 -3.16 15.29 2.21
CA VAL A 40 -3.75 16.15 1.17
C VAL A 40 -4.74 15.35 0.32
N SER A 41 -4.36 14.18 -0.13
CA SER A 41 -5.19 13.28 -0.93
C SER A 41 -6.46 12.86 -0.19
N LEU A 42 -6.31 12.30 1.01
CA LEU A 42 -7.43 11.91 1.86
C LEU A 42 -8.27 13.10 2.29
N GLY A 43 -7.65 14.27 2.56
CA GLY A 43 -8.36 15.52 2.86
C GLY A 43 -9.26 15.96 1.71
N GLY A 44 -8.81 15.85 0.46
CA GLY A 44 -9.62 16.14 -0.73
C GLY A 44 -10.81 15.19 -0.87
N LEU A 45 -10.59 13.89 -0.65
CA LEU A 45 -11.65 12.89 -0.63
C LEU A 45 -12.68 13.15 0.49
N LEU A 46 -12.21 13.41 1.71
CA LEU A 46 -13.07 13.70 2.86
C LEU A 46 -13.89 14.98 2.63
N PHE A 47 -13.29 16.01 2.02
CA PHE A 47 -13.99 17.22 1.65
C PHE A 47 -15.19 16.94 0.74
N VAL A 48 -14.97 16.13 -0.31
CA VAL A 48 -16.03 15.73 -1.25
C VAL A 48 -17.07 14.84 -0.58
N ALA A 49 -16.64 13.81 0.15
CA ALA A 49 -17.53 12.85 0.82
C ALA A 49 -18.47 13.54 1.82
N LYS A 50 -18.01 14.63 2.47
CA LYS A 50 -18.78 15.36 3.50
C LYS A 50 -19.72 16.40 2.92
N ASN A 51 -19.31 17.10 1.87
CA ASN A 51 -19.93 18.37 1.47
C ASN A 51 -20.68 18.33 0.13
N ALA A 52 -20.48 17.28 -0.70
CA ALA A 52 -21.19 17.14 -1.96
C ALA A 52 -22.51 16.40 -1.82
N GLN A 53 -23.44 16.63 -2.74
CA GLN A 53 -24.64 15.78 -2.89
C GLN A 53 -24.22 14.34 -3.22
N LYS A 54 -24.99 13.34 -2.81
CA LYS A 54 -24.64 11.93 -2.87
C LYS A 54 -24.15 11.47 -4.26
N SER A 55 -24.85 11.81 -5.32
CA SER A 55 -24.44 11.45 -6.69
C SER A 55 -23.14 12.12 -7.11
N THR A 56 -22.97 13.40 -6.78
CA THR A 56 -21.75 14.17 -7.06
C THR A 56 -20.58 13.62 -6.22
N ALA A 57 -20.81 13.28 -4.96
CA ALA A 57 -19.77 12.71 -4.09
C ALA A 57 -19.28 11.36 -4.59
N LEU A 58 -20.21 10.47 -5.00
CA LEU A 58 -19.85 9.16 -5.52
C LEU A 58 -19.05 9.25 -6.83
N LEU A 59 -19.49 10.12 -7.78
CA LEU A 59 -18.75 10.31 -9.02
C LEU A 59 -17.38 10.96 -8.77
N ALA A 60 -17.31 11.95 -7.89
CA ALA A 60 -16.03 12.56 -7.54
C ALA A 60 -15.09 11.57 -6.83
N THR A 61 -15.62 10.70 -5.97
CA THR A 61 -14.82 9.61 -5.36
C THR A 61 -14.35 8.61 -6.41
N PHE A 62 -15.19 8.27 -7.39
CA PHE A 62 -14.77 7.44 -8.51
C PHE A 62 -13.59 8.09 -9.27
N LEU A 63 -13.70 9.38 -9.60
CA LEU A 63 -12.61 10.10 -10.28
C LEU A 63 -11.34 10.21 -9.42
N TRP A 64 -11.48 10.45 -8.11
CA TRP A 64 -10.38 10.38 -7.18
C TRP A 64 -9.68 9.02 -7.24
N SER A 65 -10.47 7.96 -7.23
CA SER A 65 -9.96 6.58 -7.27
C SER A 65 -9.29 6.26 -8.60
N MET A 66 -9.86 6.72 -9.72
CA MET A 66 -9.22 6.57 -11.03
C MET A 66 -7.87 7.28 -11.08
N GLY A 67 -7.78 8.52 -10.57
CA GLY A 67 -6.51 9.23 -10.43
C GLY A 67 -5.51 8.48 -9.55
N PHE A 68 -5.97 7.95 -8.42
CA PHE A 68 -5.12 7.23 -7.47
C PHE A 68 -4.66 5.87 -7.99
N PHE A 69 -5.60 5.02 -8.43
CA PHE A 69 -5.26 3.65 -8.83
C PHE A 69 -4.64 3.58 -10.23
N CYS A 70 -5.14 4.29 -11.25
CA CYS A 70 -4.53 4.23 -12.59
C CYS A 70 -3.05 4.61 -12.57
N PHE A 71 -2.68 5.63 -11.78
CA PHE A 71 -1.27 6.01 -11.65
C PHE A 71 -0.51 5.08 -10.71
N GLY A 72 -1.08 4.73 -9.55
CA GLY A 72 -0.39 3.94 -8.53
C GLY A 72 -0.15 2.48 -8.91
N VAL A 73 -0.98 1.90 -9.80
CA VAL A 73 -0.79 0.54 -10.30
C VAL A 73 -0.39 0.49 -11.78
N SER A 74 0.06 1.60 -12.35
CA SER A 74 0.47 1.71 -13.76
C SER A 74 1.59 0.71 -14.15
N TRP A 75 2.41 0.29 -13.19
CA TRP A 75 3.46 -0.70 -13.39
C TRP A 75 2.94 -2.06 -13.87
N LEU A 76 1.67 -2.40 -13.61
CA LEU A 76 1.03 -3.61 -14.14
C LEU A 76 1.01 -3.65 -15.67
N ASN A 77 1.02 -2.46 -16.32
CA ASN A 77 1.11 -2.39 -17.78
C ASN A 77 2.36 -3.09 -18.30
N VAL A 78 3.49 -2.97 -17.62
CA VAL A 78 4.75 -3.66 -17.99
C VAL A 78 4.56 -5.18 -17.91
N SER A 79 3.98 -5.66 -16.81
CA SER A 79 3.75 -7.11 -16.62
C SER A 79 2.79 -7.67 -17.68
N ILE A 80 1.69 -6.97 -17.98
CA ILE A 80 0.67 -7.42 -18.93
C ILE A 80 1.18 -7.33 -20.37
N HIS A 81 1.89 -6.26 -20.73
CA HIS A 81 2.36 -6.02 -22.09
C HIS A 81 3.63 -6.83 -22.40
N GLN A 82 4.69 -6.66 -21.60
CA GLN A 82 6.00 -7.26 -21.91
C GLN A 82 6.05 -8.75 -21.62
N PHE A 83 5.44 -9.19 -20.51
CA PHE A 83 5.50 -10.59 -20.08
C PHE A 83 4.22 -11.37 -20.36
N GLY A 84 3.06 -10.70 -20.43
CA GLY A 84 1.77 -11.32 -20.77
C GLY A 84 1.45 -11.33 -22.26
N GLY A 85 2.28 -10.69 -23.11
CA GLY A 85 2.11 -10.67 -24.56
C GLY A 85 0.90 -9.87 -25.07
N ALA A 86 0.19 -9.15 -24.19
CA ALA A 86 -0.95 -8.33 -24.59
C ALA A 86 -0.50 -7.07 -25.35
N SER A 87 -1.32 -6.59 -26.30
CA SER A 87 -1.05 -5.30 -26.94
C SER A 87 -1.07 -4.15 -25.92
N LEU A 88 -0.35 -3.07 -26.20
CA LEU A 88 -0.26 -1.91 -25.33
C LEU A 88 -1.65 -1.33 -24.99
N GLY A 89 -2.55 -1.25 -25.98
CA GLY A 89 -3.92 -0.75 -25.77
C GLY A 89 -4.75 -1.66 -24.85
N VAL A 90 -4.61 -2.99 -24.99
CA VAL A 90 -5.27 -3.97 -24.12
C VAL A 90 -4.72 -3.88 -22.70
N SER A 91 -3.41 -3.72 -22.51
CA SER A 91 -2.83 -3.63 -21.18
C SER A 91 -3.28 -2.37 -20.43
N TYR A 92 -3.36 -1.20 -21.08
CA TYR A 92 -3.94 0.01 -20.47
C TYR A 92 -5.43 -0.14 -20.15
N LEU A 93 -6.19 -0.79 -21.03
CA LEU A 93 -7.60 -1.08 -20.77
C LEU A 93 -7.76 -1.96 -19.52
N LEU A 94 -6.95 -3.02 -19.37
CA LEU A 94 -7.01 -3.91 -18.22
C LEU A 94 -6.62 -3.18 -16.92
N VAL A 95 -5.60 -2.33 -16.93
CA VAL A 95 -5.25 -1.47 -15.79
C VAL A 95 -6.39 -0.52 -15.44
N GLY A 96 -7.05 0.08 -16.44
CA GLY A 96 -8.22 0.94 -16.24
C GLY A 96 -9.41 0.18 -15.63
N LEU A 97 -9.71 -1.03 -16.11
CA LEU A 97 -10.78 -1.88 -15.57
C LEU A 97 -10.48 -2.31 -14.12
N LEU A 98 -9.24 -2.70 -13.83
CA LEU A 98 -8.83 -2.99 -12.47
C LEU A 98 -8.99 -1.76 -11.57
N SER A 99 -8.56 -0.58 -12.03
CA SER A 99 -8.70 0.68 -11.28
C SER A 99 -10.16 1.02 -11.01
N ALA A 100 -11.05 0.80 -12.00
CA ALA A 100 -12.49 0.99 -11.84
C ALA A 100 -13.10 0.00 -10.82
N TYR A 101 -12.66 -1.25 -10.82
CA TYR A 101 -13.03 -2.23 -9.79
C TYR A 101 -12.56 -1.78 -8.39
N LEU A 102 -11.28 -1.40 -8.26
CA LEU A 102 -10.73 -0.92 -7.00
C LEU A 102 -11.42 0.35 -6.49
N ALA A 103 -11.95 1.19 -7.40
CA ALA A 103 -12.72 2.39 -7.05
C ALA A 103 -14.01 2.09 -6.27
N LEU A 104 -14.55 0.88 -6.36
CA LEU A 104 -15.76 0.49 -5.63
C LEU A 104 -15.58 0.58 -4.11
N TYR A 105 -14.38 0.36 -3.59
CA TYR A 105 -14.10 0.41 -2.15
C TYR A 105 -14.12 1.84 -1.59
N PRO A 106 -13.41 2.83 -2.14
CA PRO A 106 -13.59 4.24 -1.75
C PRO A 106 -15.01 4.76 -2.00
N MET A 107 -15.70 4.28 -3.05
CA MET A 107 -17.10 4.63 -3.28
C MET A 107 -18.01 4.07 -2.18
N LEU A 108 -17.77 2.84 -1.73
CA LEU A 108 -18.48 2.24 -0.58
C LEU A 108 -18.23 3.07 0.70
N PHE A 109 -16.97 3.46 0.95
CA PHE A 109 -16.64 4.38 2.04
C PHE A 109 -17.48 5.68 1.95
N THR A 110 -17.47 6.37 0.82
CA THR A 110 -18.22 7.61 0.62
C THR A 110 -19.72 7.40 0.80
N TYR A 111 -20.26 6.29 0.27
CA TYR A 111 -21.65 5.92 0.42
C TYR A 111 -22.02 5.76 1.91
N LEU A 112 -21.24 5.01 2.68
CA LEU A 112 -21.50 4.77 4.12
C LEU A 112 -21.37 6.07 4.91
N VAL A 113 -20.36 6.88 4.65
CA VAL A 113 -20.17 8.20 5.29
C VAL A 113 -21.41 9.08 5.10
N GLN A 114 -21.97 9.11 3.92
CA GLN A 114 -23.17 9.91 3.63
C GLN A 114 -24.46 9.31 4.19
N CYS A 115 -24.63 7.98 4.08
CA CYS A 115 -25.81 7.30 4.63
C CYS A 115 -25.91 7.48 6.15
N PHE A 116 -24.80 7.35 6.86
CA PHE A 116 -24.76 7.50 8.31
C PHE A 116 -24.46 8.92 8.78
N LYS A 117 -24.35 9.88 7.85
CA LYS A 117 -24.03 11.31 8.15
C LYS A 117 -22.87 11.44 9.12
N VAL A 118 -21.81 10.68 8.86
CA VAL A 118 -20.63 10.59 9.74
C VAL A 118 -19.97 11.95 9.94
N GLN A 119 -19.67 12.29 11.21
CA GLN A 119 -18.95 13.51 11.57
C GLN A 119 -17.66 13.24 12.35
N SER A 120 -17.56 12.09 12.99
CA SER A 120 -16.43 11.70 13.82
C SER A 120 -15.23 11.28 12.98
N ALA A 121 -14.04 11.81 13.25
CA ALA A 121 -12.79 11.40 12.62
C ALA A 121 -12.48 9.92 12.86
N VAL A 122 -12.81 9.39 14.04
CA VAL A 122 -12.64 7.98 14.39
C VAL A 122 -13.52 7.09 13.52
N ILE A 123 -14.79 7.46 13.31
CA ILE A 123 -15.71 6.69 12.48
C ILE A 123 -15.31 6.75 11.01
N PHE A 124 -14.82 7.90 10.50
CA PHE A 124 -14.21 7.99 9.17
C PHE A 124 -13.08 6.99 9.01
N ALA A 125 -12.15 6.98 9.96
CA ALA A 125 -11.02 6.07 9.94
C ALA A 125 -11.46 4.61 9.98
N ALA A 126 -12.43 4.26 10.82
CA ALA A 126 -12.94 2.90 10.94
C ALA A 126 -13.60 2.41 9.64
N ILE A 127 -14.45 3.23 9.01
CA ILE A 127 -15.11 2.88 7.74
C ILE A 127 -14.08 2.72 6.62
N TRP A 128 -13.11 3.65 6.52
CA TRP A 128 -12.04 3.53 5.53
C TRP A 128 -11.23 2.26 5.72
N THR A 129 -10.76 2.01 6.93
CA THR A 129 -9.96 0.83 7.25
C THR A 129 -10.70 -0.46 6.94
N LEU A 130 -12.01 -0.51 7.22
CA LEU A 130 -12.86 -1.65 6.86
C LEU A 130 -12.93 -1.83 5.32
N THR A 131 -13.17 -0.76 4.56
CA THR A 131 -13.27 -0.87 3.10
C THR A 131 -11.92 -1.20 2.46
N GLU A 132 -10.81 -0.69 3.00
CA GLU A 132 -9.46 -1.05 2.57
C GLU A 132 -9.11 -2.49 2.92
N PHE A 133 -9.52 -2.97 4.10
CA PHE A 133 -9.39 -4.38 4.48
C PHE A 133 -10.16 -5.30 3.53
N LEU A 134 -11.41 -4.97 3.20
CA LEU A 134 -12.20 -5.73 2.22
C LEU A 134 -11.51 -5.77 0.85
N ARG A 135 -10.91 -4.67 0.39
CA ARG A 135 -10.12 -4.61 -0.84
C ARG A 135 -8.92 -5.56 -0.82
N GLY A 136 -8.31 -5.74 0.33
CA GLY A 136 -7.19 -6.67 0.52
C GLY A 136 -7.60 -8.15 0.59
N TRP A 137 -8.92 -8.46 0.60
CA TRP A 137 -9.39 -9.83 0.81
C TRP A 137 -10.38 -10.34 -0.25
N VAL A 138 -11.30 -9.50 -0.74
CA VAL A 138 -12.33 -9.90 -1.71
C VAL A 138 -11.68 -10.25 -3.07
N PHE A 139 -12.11 -11.36 -3.69
CA PHE A 139 -11.53 -11.92 -4.93
C PHE A 139 -10.01 -12.13 -4.86
N THR A 140 -9.53 -12.78 -3.81
CA THR A 140 -8.13 -12.99 -3.46
C THR A 140 -7.40 -11.73 -2.97
N GLY A 141 -8.02 -10.57 -3.08
CA GLY A 141 -7.53 -9.29 -2.59
C GLY A 141 -6.52 -8.59 -3.49
N PHE A 142 -6.48 -7.27 -3.36
CA PHE A 142 -5.45 -6.43 -3.98
C PHE A 142 -4.96 -5.39 -2.96
N PRO A 143 -3.99 -5.73 -2.09
CA PRO A 143 -3.57 -4.91 -0.96
C PRO A 143 -2.62 -3.77 -1.32
N TRP A 144 -2.30 -3.54 -2.59
CA TRP A 144 -1.44 -2.44 -3.01
C TRP A 144 -2.05 -1.08 -2.67
N LEU A 145 -1.19 -0.09 -2.41
CA LEU A 145 -1.59 1.28 -2.09
C LEU A 145 -2.46 1.41 -0.83
N GLN A 146 -2.19 0.63 0.21
CA GLN A 146 -2.74 0.87 1.54
C GLN A 146 -2.06 2.09 2.15
N PHE A 147 -2.85 3.06 2.64
CA PHE A 147 -2.29 4.31 3.14
C PHE A 147 -1.36 4.16 4.35
N GLY A 148 -1.46 3.06 5.08
CA GLY A 148 -0.53 2.76 6.17
C GLY A 148 0.93 2.69 5.73
N TYR A 149 1.20 2.19 4.53
CA TYR A 149 2.58 2.12 4.00
C TYR A 149 3.22 3.48 3.75
N THR A 150 2.43 4.54 3.55
CA THR A 150 2.96 5.90 3.35
C THR A 150 3.59 6.49 4.60
N GLN A 151 3.39 5.87 5.78
CA GLN A 151 3.73 6.47 7.08
C GLN A 151 5.00 5.92 7.71
N ILE A 152 5.79 5.15 6.99
CA ILE A 152 7.02 4.52 7.51
C ILE A 152 8.00 5.57 8.00
N ASP A 153 8.13 6.69 7.30
CA ASP A 153 9.03 7.81 7.65
C ASP A 153 8.31 8.99 8.33
N SER A 154 7.04 8.79 8.71
CA SER A 154 6.25 9.83 9.38
C SER A 154 6.33 9.70 10.92
N PRO A 155 5.88 10.70 11.69
CA PRO A 155 5.74 10.58 13.14
C PRO A 155 4.85 9.42 13.61
N PHE A 156 4.07 8.80 12.71
CA PHE A 156 3.20 7.66 13.02
C PHE A 156 3.86 6.29 12.86
N TYR A 157 5.14 6.21 12.46
CA TYR A 157 5.86 4.94 12.24
C TYR A 157 5.83 3.99 13.45
N GLY A 158 5.83 4.53 14.67
CA GLY A 158 5.80 3.73 15.90
C GLY A 158 4.50 2.96 16.15
N ILE A 159 3.45 3.22 15.37
CA ILE A 159 2.19 2.46 15.41
C ILE A 159 2.36 1.07 14.77
N ALA A 160 3.25 0.95 13.78
CA ALA A 160 3.43 -0.26 12.98
C ALA A 160 3.73 -1.52 13.81
N PRO A 161 4.65 -1.53 14.79
CA PRO A 161 4.94 -2.72 15.58
C PRO A 161 3.77 -3.21 16.43
N ILE A 162 2.80 -2.32 16.75
CA ILE A 162 1.66 -2.60 17.64
C ILE A 162 0.44 -3.04 16.85
N PHE A 163 0.11 -2.31 15.77
CA PHE A 163 -1.15 -2.45 15.05
C PHE A 163 -1.00 -2.82 13.56
N GLY A 164 0.24 -3.01 13.08
CA GLY A 164 0.53 -3.32 11.69
C GLY A 164 0.11 -2.22 10.72
N VAL A 165 0.15 -2.52 9.42
CA VAL A 165 -0.22 -1.58 8.34
C VAL A 165 -1.69 -1.13 8.43
N THR A 166 -2.58 -2.01 8.87
CA THR A 166 -4.01 -1.71 9.02
C THR A 166 -4.25 -0.65 10.08
N GLY A 167 -3.54 -0.74 11.22
CA GLY A 167 -3.59 0.31 12.25
C GLY A 167 -2.96 1.61 11.76
N MET A 168 -1.86 1.54 11.02
CA MET A 168 -1.26 2.73 10.40
C MET A 168 -2.24 3.40 9.42
N THR A 169 -2.96 2.63 8.59
CA THR A 169 -4.04 3.17 7.75
C THR A 169 -5.09 3.89 8.57
N PHE A 170 -5.57 3.26 9.66
CA PHE A 170 -6.56 3.88 10.54
C PHE A 170 -6.09 5.24 11.06
N PHE A 171 -4.89 5.31 11.62
CA PHE A 171 -4.36 6.55 12.17
C PHE A 171 -4.05 7.60 11.09
N THR A 172 -3.66 7.18 9.87
CA THR A 172 -3.46 8.10 8.74
C THR A 172 -4.77 8.76 8.32
N VAL A 173 -5.84 7.99 8.18
CA VAL A 173 -7.17 8.52 7.84
C VAL A 173 -7.74 9.35 8.97
N TRP A 174 -7.58 8.91 10.22
CA TRP A 174 -7.97 9.68 11.39
C TRP A 174 -7.24 11.05 11.44
N ALA A 175 -5.92 11.05 11.27
CA ALA A 175 -5.14 12.28 11.25
C ALA A 175 -5.56 13.20 10.10
N SER A 176 -5.83 12.64 8.91
CA SER A 176 -6.34 13.39 7.76
C SER A 176 -7.66 14.08 8.09
N ALA A 177 -8.58 13.39 8.76
CA ALA A 177 -9.86 13.95 9.18
C ALA A 177 -9.70 15.03 10.28
N VAL A 178 -8.76 14.83 11.21
CA VAL A 178 -8.45 15.82 12.25
C VAL A 178 -7.79 17.06 11.65
N ILE A 179 -6.83 16.89 10.70
CA ILE A 179 -6.20 17.99 9.96
C ILE A 179 -7.26 18.78 9.16
N PHE A 180 -8.16 18.06 8.48
CA PHE A 180 -9.27 18.68 7.76
C PHE A 180 -10.14 19.53 8.69
N ASN A 181 -10.52 18.99 9.87
CA ASN A 181 -11.28 19.73 10.87
C ASN A 181 -10.50 20.92 11.45
N LEU A 182 -9.17 20.78 11.64
CA LEU A 182 -8.28 21.85 12.09
C LEU A 182 -8.29 23.03 11.11
N VAL A 183 -8.03 22.74 9.80
CA VAL A 183 -8.02 23.75 8.74
C VAL A 183 -9.38 24.45 8.65
N PHE A 184 -10.47 23.69 8.74
CA PHE A 184 -11.82 24.24 8.75
C PHE A 184 -12.08 25.13 9.97
N SER A 185 -11.68 24.70 11.17
CA SER A 185 -11.86 25.48 12.41
C SER A 185 -11.03 26.76 12.38
N LEU A 186 -9.82 26.74 11.79
CA LEU A 186 -9.00 27.92 11.55
C LEU A 186 -9.72 28.93 10.64
N SER A 187 -10.30 28.46 9.53
CA SER A 187 -11.04 29.32 8.59
C SER A 187 -12.27 29.97 9.22
N LYS A 188 -12.85 29.33 10.23
CA LYS A 188 -14.02 29.83 10.99
C LYS A 188 -13.64 30.55 12.28
N LYS A 189 -12.34 30.70 12.58
CA LYS A 189 -11.81 31.33 13.81
C LYS A 189 -12.34 30.68 15.10
N GLN A 190 -12.54 29.35 15.06
CA GLN A 190 -13.04 28.56 16.21
C GLN A 190 -11.85 28.07 17.05
N TRP A 191 -11.20 28.98 17.76
CA TRP A 191 -9.92 28.73 18.44
C TRP A 191 -9.92 27.57 19.44
N ASN A 192 -11.03 27.30 20.12
CA ASN A 192 -11.15 26.15 21.03
C ASN A 192 -11.04 24.83 20.26
N LEU A 193 -11.70 24.72 19.09
CA LEU A 193 -11.62 23.53 18.25
C LEU A 193 -10.25 23.39 17.58
N VAL A 194 -9.61 24.50 17.24
CA VAL A 194 -8.22 24.52 16.76
C VAL A 194 -7.31 23.90 17.81
N GLY A 195 -7.40 24.36 19.06
CA GLY A 195 -6.61 23.84 20.17
C GLY A 195 -6.82 22.34 20.40
N VAL A 196 -8.07 21.88 20.41
CA VAL A 196 -8.40 20.46 20.60
C VAL A 196 -7.83 19.59 19.47
N ASN A 197 -8.05 19.98 18.19
CA ASN A 197 -7.54 19.19 17.06
C ASN A 197 -6.01 19.17 17.02
N ALA A 198 -5.35 20.29 17.30
CA ALA A 198 -3.89 20.36 17.38
C ALA A 198 -3.35 19.47 18.51
N LEU A 199 -3.97 19.52 19.69
CA LEU A 199 -3.58 18.69 20.84
C LEU A 199 -3.73 17.19 20.52
N LEU A 200 -4.82 16.78 19.87
CA LEU A 200 -5.03 15.40 19.45
C LEU A 200 -3.90 14.89 18.53
N LEU A 201 -3.52 15.70 17.54
CA LEU A 201 -2.42 15.33 16.63
C LEU A 201 -1.08 15.24 17.36
N LEU A 202 -0.79 16.20 18.27
CA LEU A 202 0.44 16.22 19.06
C LEU A 202 0.52 15.03 20.01
N VAL A 203 -0.57 14.70 20.70
CA VAL A 203 -0.60 13.58 21.65
C VAL A 203 -0.42 12.24 20.91
N VAL A 204 -1.21 11.97 19.85
CA VAL A 204 -1.13 10.70 19.14
C VAL A 204 0.19 10.59 18.39
N GLY A 205 0.66 11.64 17.72
CA GLY A 205 1.97 11.65 17.05
C GLY A 205 3.12 11.48 18.04
N GLY A 206 3.06 12.15 19.20
CA GLY A 206 4.06 12.01 20.26
C GLY A 206 4.09 10.61 20.88
N LEU A 207 2.92 10.01 21.15
CA LEU A 207 2.83 8.62 21.63
C LEU A 207 3.38 7.63 20.60
N SER A 208 3.07 7.84 19.32
CA SER A 208 3.63 7.02 18.24
C SER A 208 5.15 7.16 18.15
N ALA A 209 5.68 8.38 18.15
CA ALA A 209 7.13 8.62 18.11
C ALA A 209 7.84 8.04 19.34
N TYR A 210 7.18 8.03 20.51
CA TYR A 210 7.68 7.35 21.70
C TYR A 210 7.67 5.82 21.53
N ALA A 211 6.56 5.26 21.05
CA ALA A 211 6.44 3.82 20.79
C ALA A 211 7.49 3.31 19.78
N GLY A 212 7.85 4.12 18.78
CA GLY A 212 8.90 3.80 17.82
C GLY A 212 10.31 3.69 18.42
N LYS A 213 10.52 4.17 19.65
CA LYS A 213 11.78 3.97 20.40
C LYS A 213 11.77 2.70 21.26
N VAL A 214 10.63 2.04 21.37
CA VAL A 214 10.49 0.82 22.17
C VAL A 214 10.94 -0.37 21.35
N ASN A 215 11.91 -1.12 21.86
CA ASN A 215 12.33 -2.38 21.26
C ASN A 215 11.34 -3.49 21.63
N PHE A 216 10.40 -3.79 20.76
CA PHE A 216 9.44 -4.89 20.93
C PHE A 216 10.05 -6.27 20.74
N VAL A 217 11.20 -6.34 20.05
CA VAL A 217 11.95 -7.58 19.79
C VAL A 217 13.37 -7.41 20.31
N GLN A 218 13.83 -8.38 21.07
CA GLN A 218 15.22 -8.42 21.51
C GLN A 218 15.93 -9.60 20.83
N PRO A 219 17.20 -9.42 20.43
CA PRO A 219 18.01 -10.54 19.94
C PRO A 219 18.01 -11.66 20.98
N LYS A 220 17.81 -12.90 20.52
CA LYS A 220 17.99 -14.08 21.38
C LYS A 220 19.46 -14.21 21.75
N GLU A 221 19.75 -14.39 23.05
CA GLU A 221 21.12 -14.69 23.50
C GLU A 221 21.57 -16.03 22.92
N GLY A 222 22.82 -16.10 22.46
CA GLY A 222 23.42 -17.28 21.89
C GLY A 222 24.18 -17.03 20.59
N LYS A 223 24.62 -18.12 19.96
CA LYS A 223 25.29 -18.07 18.65
C LYS A 223 24.25 -17.64 17.56
N GLY A 224 24.53 -16.57 16.83
CA GLY A 224 23.75 -16.17 15.68
C GLY A 224 23.78 -17.23 14.58
N LEU A 225 22.75 -17.25 13.72
CA LEU A 225 22.73 -18.08 12.51
C LEU A 225 23.48 -17.37 11.38
N THR A 226 24.33 -18.11 10.69
CA THR A 226 24.98 -17.67 9.46
C THR A 226 24.06 -17.99 8.29
N ILE A 227 23.55 -16.95 7.61
CA ILE A 227 22.61 -17.11 6.49
C ILE A 227 23.28 -16.66 5.19
N THR A 228 23.21 -17.50 4.16
CA THR A 228 23.57 -17.13 2.78
C THR A 228 22.32 -16.86 1.97
N LEU A 229 22.22 -15.67 1.38
CA LEU A 229 21.21 -15.33 0.40
C LEU A 229 21.80 -15.51 -0.99
N ALA A 230 21.36 -16.55 -1.71
CA ALA A 230 21.85 -16.85 -3.05
C ALA A 230 21.04 -16.07 -4.10
N GLN A 231 21.68 -15.14 -4.79
CA GLN A 231 21.05 -14.32 -5.83
C GLN A 231 21.65 -14.68 -7.20
N GLY A 232 20.85 -15.30 -8.07
CA GLY A 232 21.27 -15.70 -9.41
C GLY A 232 21.34 -14.55 -10.42
N ASN A 233 20.61 -13.46 -10.14
CA ASN A 233 20.48 -12.28 -11.03
C ASN A 233 20.08 -12.65 -12.47
N ILE A 234 19.16 -13.60 -12.60
CA ILE A 234 18.66 -14.07 -13.90
C ILE A 234 17.70 -13.02 -14.47
N GLU A 235 17.91 -12.64 -15.72
CA GLU A 235 16.98 -11.73 -16.42
C GLU A 235 15.59 -12.34 -16.53
N GLN A 236 14.54 -11.52 -16.31
CA GLN A 236 13.16 -12.00 -16.23
C GLN A 236 12.66 -12.66 -17.53
N ASN A 237 13.12 -12.20 -18.68
CA ASN A 237 12.80 -12.78 -19.99
C ASN A 237 13.45 -14.16 -20.22
N LEU A 238 14.58 -14.45 -19.56
CA LEU A 238 15.28 -15.73 -19.65
C LEU A 238 14.83 -16.73 -18.59
N LYS A 239 14.23 -16.23 -17.50
CA LYS A 239 13.87 -17.04 -16.33
C LYS A 239 12.98 -18.24 -16.65
N TRP A 240 12.05 -18.08 -17.59
CA TRP A 240 11.07 -19.11 -17.98
C TRP A 240 11.39 -19.77 -19.31
N ASP A 241 12.53 -19.46 -19.92
CA ASP A 241 12.99 -20.10 -21.14
C ASP A 241 13.59 -21.47 -20.82
N PRO A 242 13.04 -22.57 -21.38
CA PRO A 242 13.55 -23.92 -21.15
C PRO A 242 15.03 -24.10 -21.51
N GLU A 243 15.53 -23.37 -22.52
CA GLU A 243 16.94 -23.45 -22.94
C GLU A 243 17.89 -22.89 -21.88
N TYR A 244 17.43 -21.94 -21.05
CA TYR A 244 18.21 -21.37 -19.97
C TYR A 244 18.09 -22.09 -18.62
N LEU A 245 17.21 -23.09 -18.50
CA LEU A 245 17.00 -23.85 -17.28
C LEU A 245 18.30 -24.41 -16.69
N TYR A 246 19.08 -25.08 -17.52
CA TYR A 246 20.33 -25.70 -17.07
C TYR A 246 21.37 -24.67 -16.63
N ALA A 247 21.48 -23.56 -17.34
CA ALA A 247 22.36 -22.45 -16.92
C ALA A 247 21.93 -21.85 -15.59
N THR A 248 20.62 -21.69 -15.38
CA THR A 248 20.05 -21.19 -14.12
C THR A 248 20.33 -22.17 -12.97
N VAL A 249 20.10 -23.47 -13.17
CA VAL A 249 20.40 -24.51 -12.19
C VAL A 249 21.89 -24.53 -11.83
N ASP A 250 22.79 -24.43 -12.81
CA ASP A 250 24.24 -24.39 -12.59
C ASP A 250 24.70 -23.19 -11.76
N ILE A 251 24.09 -21.98 -11.99
CA ILE A 251 24.38 -20.78 -11.20
C ILE A 251 24.04 -21.03 -9.73
N TYR A 252 22.83 -21.51 -9.42
CA TYR A 252 22.42 -21.75 -8.05
C TYR A 252 23.18 -22.93 -7.41
N GLN A 253 23.48 -23.99 -8.17
CA GLN A 253 24.30 -25.11 -7.71
C GLN A 253 25.68 -24.64 -7.25
N LYS A 254 26.36 -23.82 -8.05
CA LYS A 254 27.67 -23.27 -7.69
C LYS A 254 27.60 -22.41 -6.42
N GLN A 255 26.59 -21.55 -6.30
CA GLN A 255 26.40 -20.73 -5.11
C GLN A 255 26.12 -21.57 -3.86
N ILE A 256 25.26 -22.59 -3.96
CA ILE A 256 24.94 -23.49 -2.86
C ILE A 256 26.22 -24.24 -2.43
N LEU A 257 26.93 -24.88 -3.36
CA LEU A 257 28.13 -25.67 -3.05
C LEU A 257 29.26 -24.84 -2.45
N ALA A 258 29.40 -23.59 -2.86
CA ALA A 258 30.40 -22.67 -2.32
C ALA A 258 30.16 -22.29 -0.83
N HIS A 259 28.90 -22.37 -0.38
CA HIS A 259 28.50 -21.97 0.98
C HIS A 259 28.02 -23.13 1.86
N LEU A 260 27.89 -24.32 1.29
CA LEU A 260 27.50 -25.54 2.01
C LEU A 260 28.55 -25.89 3.08
N GLY A 261 28.08 -26.15 4.30
CA GLY A 261 28.92 -26.35 5.49
C GLY A 261 29.54 -25.09 6.08
N LYS A 262 29.33 -23.90 5.46
CA LYS A 262 29.76 -22.60 6.00
C LYS A 262 28.59 -21.76 6.51
N SER A 263 27.37 -22.09 6.10
CA SER A 263 26.14 -21.41 6.48
C SER A 263 25.18 -22.39 7.13
N ASP A 264 24.48 -21.93 8.17
CA ASP A 264 23.42 -22.69 8.83
C ASP A 264 22.16 -22.77 7.95
N LEU A 265 21.96 -21.78 7.04
CA LEU A 265 20.83 -21.71 6.13
C LEU A 265 21.23 -21.04 4.83
N ILE A 266 20.81 -21.61 3.69
CA ILE A 266 20.97 -21.03 2.36
C ILE A 266 19.57 -20.78 1.79
N ILE A 267 19.27 -19.54 1.44
CA ILE A 267 17.96 -19.11 0.91
C ILE A 267 18.12 -18.71 -0.55
N LEU A 268 17.29 -19.28 -1.39
CA LEU A 268 17.17 -18.91 -2.80
C LEU A 268 15.94 -18.00 -2.99
N PRO A 269 15.90 -17.17 -4.05
CA PRO A 269 14.73 -16.33 -4.34
C PRO A 269 13.54 -17.17 -4.81
N GLU A 270 12.36 -16.57 -4.82
CA GLU A 270 11.16 -17.17 -5.38
C GLU A 270 11.38 -17.58 -6.84
N SER A 271 10.90 -18.77 -7.20
CA SER A 271 11.09 -19.36 -8.54
C SER A 271 12.55 -19.36 -9.00
N ALA A 272 13.50 -19.65 -8.11
CA ALA A 272 14.92 -19.79 -8.43
C ALA A 272 15.16 -20.89 -9.46
N LEU A 273 14.39 -21.97 -9.34
CA LEU A 273 14.41 -23.12 -10.25
C LEU A 273 13.06 -23.19 -10.98
N PRO A 274 12.91 -22.55 -12.16
CA PRO A 274 11.63 -22.36 -12.83
C PRO A 274 11.17 -23.61 -13.58
N THR A 275 10.99 -24.70 -12.85
CA THR A 275 10.51 -25.99 -13.38
C THR A 275 9.77 -26.78 -12.30
N LEU A 276 9.16 -27.89 -12.68
CA LEU A 276 8.49 -28.78 -11.73
C LEU A 276 9.52 -29.56 -10.91
N GLU A 277 9.26 -29.76 -9.65
CA GLU A 277 10.13 -30.46 -8.72
C GLU A 277 10.55 -31.86 -9.22
N ASN A 278 9.61 -32.61 -9.78
CA ASN A 278 9.87 -33.92 -10.33
C ASN A 278 10.88 -33.94 -11.51
N ALA A 279 11.00 -32.84 -12.26
CA ALA A 279 11.96 -32.71 -13.34
C ALA A 279 13.42 -32.49 -12.86
N ILE A 280 13.58 -32.01 -11.62
CA ILE A 280 14.90 -31.73 -11.03
C ILE A 280 15.17 -32.52 -9.75
N THR A 281 14.42 -33.59 -9.48
CA THR A 281 14.64 -34.50 -8.36
C THR A 281 16.11 -34.96 -8.26
N PRO A 282 16.80 -35.40 -9.36
CA PRO A 282 18.21 -35.79 -9.28
C PRO A 282 19.14 -34.68 -8.77
N PHE A 283 18.83 -33.42 -9.04
CA PHE A 283 19.58 -32.26 -8.52
C PHE A 283 19.44 -32.16 -7.01
N PHE A 284 18.23 -32.29 -6.47
CA PHE A 284 18.00 -32.26 -5.02
C PHE A 284 18.63 -33.45 -4.31
N GLU A 285 18.54 -34.65 -4.89
CA GLU A 285 19.19 -35.86 -4.34
C GLU A 285 20.71 -35.70 -4.28
N ALA A 286 21.31 -35.12 -5.31
CA ALA A 286 22.75 -34.85 -5.36
C ALA A 286 23.16 -33.82 -4.28
N LEU A 287 22.37 -32.76 -4.11
CA LEU A 287 22.60 -31.75 -3.05
C LEU A 287 22.46 -32.34 -1.66
N ASP A 288 21.41 -33.14 -1.40
CA ASP A 288 21.18 -33.81 -0.12
C ASP A 288 22.35 -34.74 0.27
N LYS A 289 22.86 -35.49 -0.70
CA LYS A 289 24.03 -36.36 -0.47
C LYS A 289 25.26 -35.56 -0.06
N VAL A 290 25.57 -34.47 -0.79
CA VAL A 290 26.73 -33.61 -0.46
C VAL A 290 26.51 -32.86 0.87
N ALA A 291 25.27 -32.47 1.19
CA ALA A 291 24.97 -31.81 2.46
C ALA A 291 25.12 -32.70 3.67
N LYS A 292 24.87 -34.01 3.54
CA LYS A 292 25.08 -35.01 4.62
C LYS A 292 26.54 -35.33 4.87
N GLU A 293 27.42 -35.10 3.89
CA GLU A 293 28.87 -35.33 4.00
C GLU A 293 29.63 -34.15 4.63
N LYS A 294 29.01 -32.98 4.77
CA LYS A 294 29.59 -31.74 5.31
C LYS A 294 29.00 -31.33 6.64
#